data_b173cdeb98b391cb5142d4970e0ab4a9
#
_entry.id   b173cdeb98b391cb5142d4970e0ab4a9
#
_cell.length_a   1.000
_cell.length_b   1.000
_cell.length_c   1.000
_cell.angle_alpha   90.00
_cell.angle_beta   90.00
_cell.angle_gamma   90.00
#
_symmetry.space_group_name_H-M   'P 1'
#
loop_
_entity.id
_entity.type
_entity.pdbx_description
1 polymer ?
#
loop_
_entity_poly.entity_id
_entity_poly.type
_entity_poly.pdbx_seq_one_letter_code
_entity_poly.pdbx_strand_id
1 'polypeptide(L)'
;MNISFKIGIIDAWGNQQYVDFPANQTTYDLVRNGNWGLASIPVSDIRGEYIDLRMLSYEFVILEVNGASCEFGLDDIYWDGGTTSSVNENGNLDTPIKFNLQNNFPNPFNPLTTIRYDLPEDGLVNVTIYDLMGKVIKYLVNGQQNEGYKSIQLNATNNTGHPVSAGLYLYTIEAGDFRQTKKMVLLK
;
A
#
# COMPACT_ATOMS: atom_id res chain seq x y z
N MET A 1 15.56 -11.04 18.65
CA MET A 1 15.30 -12.43 18.28
C MET A 1 16.25 -12.85 17.18
N ASN A 2 16.94 -13.97 17.35
CA ASN A 2 18.07 -14.32 16.49
C ASN A 2 17.74 -15.52 15.58
N ILE A 3 16.67 -15.40 14.81
CA ILE A 3 16.16 -16.46 13.95
C ILE A 3 16.26 -16.00 12.51
N SER A 4 16.74 -16.88 11.64
CA SER A 4 16.66 -16.69 10.19
C SER A 4 15.38 -17.32 9.65
N PHE A 5 14.76 -16.66 8.70
CA PHE A 5 13.58 -17.15 8.01
C PHE A 5 13.60 -16.70 6.54
N LYS A 6 12.70 -17.24 5.75
CA LYS A 6 12.49 -16.87 4.35
C LYS A 6 11.06 -16.40 4.14
N ILE A 7 10.91 -15.38 3.32
CA ILE A 7 9.60 -14.95 2.79
C ILE A 7 9.59 -15.25 1.31
N GLY A 8 8.48 -15.80 0.82
CA GLY A 8 8.39 -16.17 -0.58
C GLY A 8 6.99 -16.14 -1.15
N ILE A 9 6.90 -16.46 -2.42
CA ILE A 9 5.68 -16.59 -3.22
C ILE A 9 5.72 -17.88 -4.03
N ILE A 10 4.54 -18.40 -4.36
CA ILE A 10 4.38 -19.60 -5.18
C ILE A 10 3.34 -19.32 -6.26
N ASP A 11 3.68 -19.56 -7.52
CA ASP A 11 2.74 -19.41 -8.63
C ASP A 11 1.86 -20.64 -8.86
N ALA A 12 0.91 -20.53 -9.78
CA ALA A 12 -0.06 -21.59 -10.10
C ALA A 12 0.58 -22.86 -10.70
N TRP A 13 1.81 -22.79 -11.18
CA TRP A 13 2.56 -23.93 -11.71
C TRP A 13 3.49 -24.56 -10.68
N GLY A 14 3.51 -24.02 -9.46
CA GLY A 14 4.34 -24.52 -8.38
C GLY A 14 5.77 -23.99 -8.40
N ASN A 15 6.09 -23.00 -9.25
CA ASN A 15 7.36 -22.30 -9.13
C ASN A 15 7.35 -21.46 -7.87
N GLN A 16 8.46 -21.48 -7.15
CA GLN A 16 8.57 -20.80 -5.86
C GLN A 16 9.88 -20.00 -5.80
N GLN A 17 9.80 -18.85 -5.22
CA GLN A 17 10.92 -17.96 -4.99
C GLN A 17 10.86 -17.39 -3.57
N TYR A 18 12.02 -17.27 -2.96
CA TYR A 18 12.15 -16.81 -1.57
C TYR A 18 13.26 -15.78 -1.45
N VAL A 19 13.08 -14.84 -0.53
CA VAL A 19 14.13 -13.96 -0.04
C VAL A 19 14.51 -14.37 1.39
N ASP A 20 15.81 -14.31 1.69
CA ASP A 20 16.34 -14.70 2.97
C ASP A 20 16.38 -13.51 3.94
N PHE A 21 15.98 -13.78 5.18
CA PHE A 21 16.13 -12.87 6.32
C PHE A 21 17.10 -13.51 7.33
N PRO A 22 18.42 -13.34 7.14
CA PRO A 22 19.41 -13.93 8.02
C PRO A 22 19.27 -13.44 9.47
N ALA A 23 19.62 -14.30 10.43
CA ALA A 23 19.68 -13.92 11.82
C ALA A 23 20.67 -12.77 12.04
N ASN A 24 20.36 -11.87 12.95
CA ASN A 24 21.19 -10.70 13.32
C ASN A 24 21.46 -9.67 12.20
N GLN A 25 20.72 -9.71 11.11
CA GLN A 25 20.83 -8.74 10.03
C GLN A 25 19.53 -7.97 9.86
N THR A 26 19.66 -6.70 9.53
CA THR A 26 18.54 -5.87 9.08
C THR A 26 18.48 -5.98 7.54
N THR A 27 17.61 -6.86 7.06
CA THR A 27 17.36 -7.02 5.63
C THR A 27 16.00 -6.39 5.33
N TYR A 28 15.92 -5.58 4.29
CA TYR A 28 14.70 -4.87 3.90
C TYR A 28 14.08 -4.04 5.04
N ASP A 29 14.91 -3.41 5.86
CA ASP A 29 14.53 -2.59 7.02
C ASP A 29 13.71 -3.32 8.10
N LEU A 30 13.75 -4.66 8.13
CA LEU A 30 13.06 -5.46 9.11
C LEU A 30 13.52 -5.15 10.53
N VAL A 31 12.59 -4.69 11.38
CA VAL A 31 12.85 -4.39 12.78
C VAL A 31 12.78 -5.68 13.63
N ARG A 32 13.81 -5.94 14.46
CA ARG A 32 13.94 -7.16 15.28
C ARG A 32 14.06 -6.89 16.79
N ASN A 33 13.61 -5.75 17.25
CA ASN A 33 13.75 -5.30 18.65
C ASN A 33 12.47 -5.40 19.48
N GLY A 34 11.46 -6.11 18.99
CA GLY A 34 10.15 -6.22 19.65
C GLY A 34 9.16 -5.09 19.31
N ASN A 35 9.56 -4.12 18.51
CA ASN A 35 8.68 -3.08 18.00
C ASN A 35 8.16 -3.44 16.60
N TRP A 36 7.04 -2.86 16.23
CA TRP A 36 6.54 -2.92 14.86
C TRP A 36 7.44 -2.08 13.93
N GLY A 37 7.70 -2.62 12.76
CA GLY A 37 8.45 -1.94 11.72
C GLY A 37 8.01 -2.42 10.34
N LEU A 38 8.16 -1.56 9.34
CA LEU A 38 7.86 -1.90 7.95
C LEU A 38 9.08 -2.56 7.32
N ALA A 39 8.90 -3.75 6.73
CA ALA A 39 9.88 -4.36 5.84
C ALA A 39 9.37 -4.25 4.39
N SER A 40 10.19 -3.69 3.51
CA SER A 40 9.84 -3.45 2.11
C SER A 40 10.71 -4.32 1.22
N ILE A 41 10.12 -5.35 0.62
CA ILE A 41 10.83 -6.27 -0.28
C ILE A 41 10.58 -5.85 -1.72
N PRO A 42 11.61 -5.49 -2.50
CA PRO A 42 11.44 -5.22 -3.92
C PRO A 42 10.85 -6.43 -4.65
N VAL A 43 9.89 -6.21 -5.53
CA VAL A 43 9.26 -7.28 -6.32
C VAL A 43 10.30 -8.03 -7.16
N SER A 44 11.34 -7.34 -7.64
CA SER A 44 12.46 -7.96 -8.36
C SER A 44 13.14 -9.06 -7.57
N ASP A 45 13.28 -8.89 -6.26
CA ASP A 45 14.02 -9.82 -5.40
C ASP A 45 13.22 -11.07 -5.08
N ILE A 46 11.89 -10.90 -4.91
CA ILE A 46 10.98 -12.01 -4.61
C ILE A 46 10.44 -12.70 -5.86
N ARG A 47 10.44 -12.03 -7.01
CA ARG A 47 9.95 -12.58 -8.28
C ARG A 47 10.90 -13.63 -8.85
N GLY A 48 12.22 -13.42 -8.77
CA GLY A 48 13.19 -14.24 -9.50
C GLY A 48 12.96 -14.20 -11.02
N GLU A 49 13.43 -15.23 -11.72
CA GLU A 49 13.32 -15.31 -13.19
C GLU A 49 12.04 -16.02 -13.68
N TYR A 50 11.41 -16.84 -12.83
CA TYR A 50 10.41 -17.83 -13.29
C TYR A 50 9.00 -17.61 -12.75
N ILE A 51 8.80 -16.73 -11.79
CA ILE A 51 7.48 -16.52 -11.16
C ILE A 51 6.59 -15.64 -12.04
N ASP A 52 5.40 -16.13 -12.35
CA ASP A 52 4.34 -15.30 -12.95
C ASP A 52 3.45 -14.67 -11.88
N LEU A 53 3.69 -13.40 -11.62
CA LEU A 53 2.96 -12.64 -10.60
C LEU A 53 1.47 -12.45 -10.91
N ARG A 54 1.01 -12.78 -12.12
CA ARG A 54 -0.42 -12.72 -12.51
C ARG A 54 -1.20 -13.93 -12.03
N MET A 55 -0.49 -15.00 -11.67
CA MET A 55 -1.05 -16.32 -11.39
C MET A 55 -0.43 -16.88 -10.10
N LEU A 56 -0.53 -16.14 -9.01
CA LEU A 56 -0.03 -16.61 -7.71
C LEU A 56 -1.01 -17.60 -7.07
N SER A 57 -0.52 -18.74 -6.61
CA SER A 57 -1.25 -19.70 -5.78
C SER A 57 -1.14 -19.36 -4.31
N TYR A 58 0.04 -18.86 -3.90
CA TYR A 58 0.31 -18.38 -2.56
C TYR A 58 1.07 -17.05 -2.64
N GLU A 59 0.40 -15.98 -2.27
CA GLU A 59 0.92 -14.62 -2.35
C GLU A 59 1.93 -14.29 -1.25
N PHE A 60 1.95 -15.12 -0.20
CA PHE A 60 2.85 -14.93 0.92
C PHE A 60 3.10 -16.25 1.64
N VAL A 61 4.35 -16.68 1.70
CA VAL A 61 4.78 -17.91 2.37
C VAL A 61 5.96 -17.58 3.28
N ILE A 62 5.90 -18.04 4.52
CA ILE A 62 7.01 -17.94 5.46
C ILE A 62 7.55 -19.33 5.73
N LEU A 63 8.86 -19.50 5.58
CA LEU A 63 9.58 -20.71 5.93
C LEU A 63 10.57 -20.41 7.05
N GLU A 64 10.53 -21.25 8.06
CA GLU A 64 11.55 -21.28 9.11
C GLU A 64 12.78 -22.03 8.61
N VAL A 65 13.97 -21.49 8.88
CA VAL A 65 15.21 -22.05 8.34
C VAL A 65 15.99 -22.87 9.39
N ASN A 66 15.77 -22.67 10.70
CA ASN A 66 16.63 -23.26 11.76
C ASN A 66 15.93 -24.07 12.85
N GLY A 67 14.65 -24.44 12.68
CA GLY A 67 13.94 -25.33 13.62
C GLY A 67 13.73 -24.77 15.04
N ALA A 68 13.99 -23.49 15.25
CA ALA A 68 13.71 -22.82 16.52
C ALA A 68 12.29 -22.27 16.51
N SER A 69 11.46 -22.64 17.48
CA SER A 69 10.14 -22.03 17.61
C SER A 69 10.26 -20.53 17.91
N CYS A 70 9.57 -19.73 17.11
CA CYS A 70 9.47 -18.29 17.35
C CYS A 70 8.02 -17.85 17.20
N GLU A 71 7.67 -16.79 17.91
CA GLU A 71 6.43 -16.07 17.74
C GLU A 71 6.75 -14.74 17.07
N PHE A 72 6.09 -14.45 15.97
CA PHE A 72 6.17 -13.15 15.30
C PHE A 72 4.77 -12.74 14.85
N GLY A 73 4.51 -11.44 14.90
CA GLY A 73 3.30 -10.85 14.37
C GLY A 73 3.57 -10.30 12.97
N LEU A 74 2.61 -10.47 12.10
CA LEU A 74 2.54 -9.81 10.81
C LEU A 74 1.23 -9.05 10.75
N ASP A 75 1.32 -7.81 10.33
CA ASP A 75 0.17 -6.95 10.08
C ASP A 75 0.42 -6.20 8.78
N ASP A 76 -0.66 -5.80 8.12
CA ASP A 76 -0.57 -4.96 6.94
C ASP A 76 0.27 -5.53 5.78
N ILE A 77 0.16 -6.84 5.52
CA ILE A 77 0.79 -7.45 4.35
C ILE A 77 0.02 -7.04 3.11
N TYR A 78 0.66 -6.31 2.21
CA TYR A 78 0.07 -5.92 0.94
C TYR A 78 1.13 -5.87 -0.16
N TRP A 79 0.69 -6.17 -1.35
CA TRP A 79 1.46 -5.83 -2.54
C TRP A 79 1.25 -4.35 -2.80
N ASP A 80 2.29 -3.57 -2.62
CA ASP A 80 2.31 -2.25 -3.21
C ASP A 80 2.47 -2.48 -4.72
N GLY A 81 1.34 -2.52 -5.40
CA GLY A 81 1.27 -2.62 -6.84
C GLY A 81 1.77 -1.34 -7.47
N GLY A 82 2.94 -0.91 -7.06
CA GLY A 82 3.72 0.04 -7.82
C GLY A 82 3.76 -0.52 -9.24
N THR A 83 3.02 0.10 -10.14
CA THR A 83 3.30 -0.01 -11.56
C THR A 83 4.80 -0.02 -11.67
N THR A 84 5.36 -1.03 -12.31
CA THR A 84 6.79 -1.23 -12.48
C THR A 84 7.53 0.09 -12.50
N SER A 85 8.10 0.47 -11.37
CA SER A 85 9.04 1.57 -11.34
C SER A 85 10.26 1.07 -12.06
N SER A 86 10.31 1.28 -13.36
CA SER A 86 11.57 1.22 -14.05
C SER A 86 12.39 2.36 -13.46
N VAL A 87 13.42 2.01 -12.72
CA VAL A 87 14.43 2.99 -12.31
C VAL A 87 15.12 3.38 -13.61
N ASN A 88 15.02 4.63 -14.01
CA ASN A 88 15.78 5.10 -15.14
C ASN A 88 17.29 4.97 -14.83
N GLU A 89 18.13 4.99 -15.86
CA GLU A 89 19.58 4.82 -15.77
C GLU A 89 20.27 5.79 -14.77
N ASN A 90 19.50 6.77 -14.25
CA ASN A 90 19.95 7.78 -13.28
C ASN A 90 19.42 7.54 -11.85
N GLY A 91 18.76 6.41 -11.55
CA GLY A 91 18.29 6.07 -10.21
C GLY A 91 17.04 6.84 -9.73
N ASN A 92 16.36 7.57 -10.61
CA ASN A 92 15.11 8.23 -10.28
C ASN A 92 13.94 7.25 -10.37
N LEU A 93 13.04 7.29 -9.37
CA LEU A 93 11.78 6.57 -9.37
C LEU A 93 10.98 6.99 -10.59
N ASP A 94 10.58 6.03 -11.42
CA ASP A 94 9.72 6.32 -12.56
C ASP A 94 8.39 6.90 -12.08
N THR A 95 7.92 7.87 -12.84
CA THR A 95 6.59 8.41 -12.65
C THR A 95 5.53 7.37 -12.98
N PRO A 96 4.36 7.40 -12.32
CA PRO A 96 3.26 6.53 -12.66
C PRO A 96 2.90 6.65 -14.14
N ILE A 97 2.64 5.55 -14.82
CA ILE A 97 2.26 5.56 -16.24
C ILE A 97 0.76 5.76 -16.48
N LYS A 98 -0.05 5.70 -15.42
CA LYS A 98 -1.50 5.89 -15.46
C LYS A 98 -2.02 6.44 -14.15
N PHE A 99 -3.16 7.15 -14.22
CA PHE A 99 -3.91 7.52 -13.03
C PHE A 99 -4.45 6.29 -12.32
N ASN A 100 -4.40 6.29 -11.01
CA ASN A 100 -4.94 5.23 -10.18
C ASN A 100 -5.36 5.80 -8.83
N LEU A 101 -6.47 5.30 -8.28
CA LEU A 101 -6.87 5.55 -6.91
C LEU A 101 -6.85 4.22 -6.15
N GLN A 102 -6.03 4.11 -5.14
CA GLN A 102 -5.90 2.88 -4.36
C GLN A 102 -7.01 2.77 -3.30
N ASN A 103 -7.20 1.59 -2.74
CA ASN A 103 -8.06 1.42 -1.57
C ASN A 103 -7.40 2.14 -0.39
N ASN A 104 -8.23 2.82 0.41
CA ASN A 104 -7.74 3.42 1.64
C ASN A 104 -7.32 2.32 2.63
N PHE A 105 -6.29 2.59 3.38
CA PHE A 105 -5.79 1.66 4.39
C PHE A 105 -5.46 2.39 5.71
N PRO A 106 -5.88 1.80 6.83
CA PRO A 106 -6.77 0.65 7.01
C PRO A 106 -8.20 0.92 6.50
N ASN A 107 -8.96 -0.16 6.15
CA ASN A 107 -10.38 -0.11 5.84
C ASN A 107 -11.06 -1.43 6.25
N PRO A 108 -11.93 -1.46 7.29
CA PRO A 108 -12.42 -0.31 8.07
C PRO A 108 -11.34 0.43 8.87
N PHE A 109 -11.60 1.70 9.21
CA PHE A 109 -10.64 2.56 9.92
C PHE A 109 -11.23 3.24 11.18
N ASN A 110 -10.36 3.64 12.12
CA ASN A 110 -10.71 4.36 13.34
C ASN A 110 -9.50 5.11 13.94
N PRO A 111 -9.48 6.42 14.03
CA PRO A 111 -10.16 7.38 13.18
C PRO A 111 -9.33 7.76 11.95
N LEU A 112 -8.17 7.12 11.76
CA LEU A 112 -7.17 7.47 10.73
C LEU A 112 -7.15 6.42 9.61
N THR A 113 -7.04 6.90 8.39
CA THR A 113 -6.74 6.08 7.21
C THR A 113 -5.92 6.86 6.21
N THR A 114 -5.22 6.16 5.34
CA THR A 114 -4.42 6.75 4.26
C THR A 114 -5.06 6.42 2.91
N ILE A 115 -5.20 7.44 2.07
CA ILE A 115 -5.61 7.32 0.68
C ILE A 115 -4.37 7.53 -0.18
N ARG A 116 -4.11 6.63 -1.11
CA ARG A 116 -3.01 6.71 -2.07
C ARG A 116 -3.55 6.84 -3.48
N TYR A 117 -2.86 7.60 -4.30
CA TYR A 117 -3.21 7.78 -5.70
C TYR A 117 -1.96 8.10 -6.53
N ASP A 118 -2.04 7.77 -7.81
CA ASP A 118 -0.93 7.86 -8.73
C ASP A 118 -1.27 8.89 -9.82
N LEU A 119 -0.34 9.82 -10.08
CA LEU A 119 -0.47 10.87 -11.08
C LEU A 119 0.61 10.70 -12.14
N PRO A 120 0.26 10.34 -13.39
CA PRO A 120 1.24 10.18 -14.49
C PRO A 120 1.75 11.50 -15.03
N GLU A 121 1.09 12.60 -14.73
CA GLU A 121 1.41 13.95 -15.20
C GLU A 121 1.00 15.01 -14.18
N ASP A 122 1.59 16.18 -14.28
CA ASP A 122 1.22 17.35 -13.49
C ASP A 122 -0.20 17.80 -13.84
N GLY A 123 -1.01 18.12 -12.83
CA GLY A 123 -2.38 18.55 -13.11
C GLY A 123 -3.13 19.07 -11.89
N LEU A 124 -4.32 19.60 -12.17
CA LEU A 124 -5.27 19.98 -11.14
C LEU A 124 -5.92 18.70 -10.58
N VAL A 125 -5.77 18.47 -9.29
CA VAL A 125 -6.29 17.29 -8.61
C VAL A 125 -7.30 17.71 -7.55
N ASN A 126 -8.43 17.01 -7.53
CA ASN A 126 -9.43 17.12 -6.48
C ASN A 126 -9.66 15.75 -5.84
N VAL A 127 -9.47 15.65 -4.54
CA VAL A 127 -9.82 14.45 -3.76
C VAL A 127 -10.85 14.85 -2.72
N THR A 128 -12.06 14.31 -2.87
CA THR A 128 -13.21 14.71 -2.05
C THR A 128 -13.88 13.51 -1.40
N ILE A 129 -14.27 13.69 -0.14
CA ILE A 129 -15.03 12.72 0.65
C ILE A 129 -16.51 13.10 0.64
N TYR A 130 -17.37 12.10 0.43
CA TYR A 130 -18.83 12.23 0.42
C TYR A 130 -19.49 11.25 1.39
N ASP A 131 -20.65 11.61 1.89
CA ASP A 131 -21.58 10.65 2.48
C ASP A 131 -22.37 9.88 1.39
N LEU A 132 -23.21 8.93 1.80
CA LEU A 132 -24.03 8.14 0.87
C LEU A 132 -25.11 8.94 0.14
N MET A 133 -25.43 10.15 0.62
CA MET A 133 -26.38 11.06 -0.01
C MET A 133 -25.70 11.97 -1.05
N GLY A 134 -24.37 11.82 -1.23
CA GLY A 134 -23.58 12.65 -2.13
C GLY A 134 -23.22 14.03 -1.56
N LYS A 135 -23.48 14.27 -0.27
CA LYS A 135 -23.06 15.50 0.39
C LYS A 135 -21.56 15.48 0.64
N VAL A 136 -20.90 16.59 0.31
CA VAL A 136 -19.47 16.75 0.61
C VAL A 136 -19.24 16.81 2.11
N ILE A 137 -18.36 15.96 2.58
CA ILE A 137 -17.90 15.90 3.97
C ILE A 137 -16.56 16.65 4.11
N LYS A 138 -15.60 16.36 3.20
CA LYS A 138 -14.27 16.96 3.27
C LYS A 138 -13.60 17.02 1.91
N TYR A 139 -12.93 18.13 1.65
CA TYR A 139 -11.96 18.26 0.58
C TYR A 139 -10.58 17.90 1.14
N LEU A 140 -9.95 16.88 0.62
CA LEU A 140 -8.60 16.46 1.04
C LEU A 140 -7.52 17.13 0.19
N VAL A 141 -7.76 17.20 -1.12
CA VAL A 141 -6.91 17.87 -2.09
C VAL A 141 -7.79 18.70 -3.00
N ASN A 142 -7.38 19.91 -3.29
CA ASN A 142 -8.00 20.78 -4.28
C ASN A 142 -6.93 21.76 -4.77
N GLY A 143 -6.18 21.39 -5.80
CA GLY A 143 -5.10 22.23 -6.32
C GLY A 143 -4.16 21.50 -7.27
N GLN A 144 -3.20 22.28 -7.78
CA GLN A 144 -2.16 21.76 -8.65
C GLN A 144 -1.26 20.79 -7.89
N GLN A 145 -1.00 19.65 -8.50
CA GLN A 145 -0.11 18.60 -8.00
C GLN A 145 0.85 18.19 -9.10
N ASN A 146 2.11 17.94 -8.75
CA ASN A 146 3.07 17.36 -9.67
C ASN A 146 2.80 15.86 -9.86
N GLU A 147 3.27 15.30 -10.96
CA GLU A 147 3.30 13.85 -11.19
C GLU A 147 3.90 13.06 -10.02
N GLY A 148 3.65 11.76 -9.97
CA GLY A 148 4.22 10.85 -8.99
C GLY A 148 3.20 10.16 -8.10
N TYR A 149 3.71 9.32 -7.21
CA TYR A 149 2.93 8.59 -6.21
C TYR A 149 2.58 9.51 -5.04
N LYS A 150 1.30 9.61 -4.72
CA LYS A 150 0.78 10.52 -3.70
C LYS A 150 0.11 9.75 -2.56
N SER A 151 0.21 10.32 -1.37
CA SER A 151 -0.39 9.77 -0.17
C SER A 151 -0.96 10.90 0.68
N ILE A 152 -2.20 10.74 1.16
CA ILE A 152 -2.85 11.71 2.04
C ILE A 152 -3.57 10.99 3.18
N GLN A 153 -3.37 11.50 4.39
CA GLN A 153 -4.02 10.97 5.58
C GLN A 153 -5.37 11.64 5.81
N LEU A 154 -6.39 10.85 6.06
CA LEU A 154 -7.72 11.27 6.49
C LEU A 154 -7.89 10.94 7.97
N ASN A 155 -8.17 11.95 8.78
CA ASN A 155 -8.72 11.80 10.13
C ASN A 155 -10.23 12.00 10.06
N ALA A 156 -11.03 11.18 10.63
CA ALA A 156 -12.51 11.17 10.57
C ALA A 156 -13.18 12.52 10.98
N THR A 157 -12.82 13.62 10.30
CA THR A 157 -13.36 14.98 10.52
C THR A 157 -13.85 15.59 9.21
N ASN A 158 -14.83 16.49 9.30
CA ASN A 158 -15.32 17.28 8.17
C ASN A 158 -14.40 18.50 7.89
N ASN A 159 -14.78 19.35 6.91
CA ASN A 159 -14.05 20.56 6.55
C ASN A 159 -13.88 21.58 7.69
N THR A 160 -14.75 21.55 8.68
CA THR A 160 -14.71 22.45 9.85
C THR A 160 -13.98 21.82 11.05
N GLY A 161 -13.39 20.64 10.86
CA GLY A 161 -12.64 19.93 11.90
C GLY A 161 -13.48 19.13 12.89
N HIS A 162 -14.82 19.09 12.73
CA HIS A 162 -15.70 18.33 13.62
C HIS A 162 -15.68 16.84 13.23
N PRO A 163 -15.67 15.93 14.22
CA PRO A 163 -15.76 14.50 13.99
C PRO A 163 -17.02 14.13 13.18
N VAL A 164 -16.90 13.17 12.27
CA VAL A 164 -18.03 12.62 11.53
C VAL A 164 -18.48 11.30 12.14
N SER A 165 -19.73 10.89 11.89
CA SER A 165 -20.29 9.67 12.45
C SER A 165 -19.69 8.43 11.82
N ALA A 166 -19.66 7.32 12.57
CA ALA A 166 -19.36 6.02 12.00
C ALA A 166 -20.31 5.68 10.85
N GLY A 167 -19.81 5.03 9.82
CA GLY A 167 -20.61 4.69 8.65
C GLY A 167 -19.78 4.50 7.39
N LEU A 168 -20.51 4.34 6.28
CA LEU A 168 -19.95 4.22 4.95
C LEU A 168 -19.80 5.61 4.31
N TYR A 169 -18.64 5.86 3.72
CA TYR A 169 -18.30 7.07 2.98
C TYR A 169 -17.76 6.71 1.60
N LEU A 170 -17.85 7.65 0.68
CA LEU A 170 -17.23 7.55 -0.64
C LEU A 170 -16.11 8.57 -0.74
N TYR A 171 -15.05 8.23 -1.43
CA TYR A 171 -14.03 9.18 -1.81
C TYR A 171 -13.77 9.12 -3.30
N THR A 172 -13.63 10.28 -3.90
CA THR A 172 -13.47 10.45 -5.35
C THR A 172 -12.21 11.25 -5.60
N ILE A 173 -11.42 10.81 -6.58
CA ILE A 173 -10.38 11.62 -7.21
C ILE A 173 -10.87 12.11 -8.56
N GLU A 174 -10.54 13.34 -8.89
CA GLU A 174 -10.68 13.95 -10.21
C GLU A 174 -9.34 14.58 -10.59
N ALA A 175 -8.80 14.20 -11.75
CA ALA A 175 -7.54 14.72 -12.28
C ALA A 175 -7.62 14.73 -13.81
N GLY A 176 -7.76 15.92 -14.42
CA GLY A 176 -8.09 16.03 -15.84
C GLY A 176 -9.38 15.29 -16.16
N ASP A 177 -9.33 14.42 -17.15
CA ASP A 177 -10.47 13.56 -17.56
C ASP A 177 -10.60 12.29 -16.69
N PHE A 178 -9.65 12.02 -15.84
CA PHE A 178 -9.68 10.86 -14.94
C PHE A 178 -10.60 11.12 -13.76
N ARG A 179 -11.51 10.16 -13.52
CA ARG A 179 -12.35 10.14 -12.32
C ARG A 179 -12.53 8.73 -11.80
N GLN A 180 -12.27 8.54 -10.52
CA GLN A 180 -12.49 7.27 -9.85
C GLN A 180 -13.06 7.47 -8.44
N THR A 181 -14.02 6.62 -8.08
CA THR A 181 -14.68 6.64 -6.75
C THR A 181 -14.49 5.29 -6.07
N LYS A 182 -14.21 5.33 -4.78
CA LYS A 182 -14.14 4.15 -3.91
C LYS A 182 -14.89 4.36 -2.62
N LYS A 183 -15.14 3.27 -1.90
CA LYS A 183 -15.85 3.26 -0.61
C LYS A 183 -14.89 3.02 0.55
N MET A 184 -15.20 3.59 1.70
CA MET A 184 -14.50 3.36 2.96
C MET A 184 -15.48 3.25 4.12
N VAL A 185 -15.10 2.54 5.17
CA VAL A 185 -15.92 2.32 6.37
C VAL A 185 -15.20 2.89 7.59
N LEU A 186 -15.84 3.88 8.22
CA LEU A 186 -15.41 4.44 9.49
C LEU A 186 -16.04 3.68 10.64
N LEU A 187 -15.24 3.15 11.54
CA LEU A 187 -15.66 2.60 12.83
C LEU A 187 -15.72 3.74 13.88
N LYS A 188 -16.31 3.43 15.03
CA LYS A 188 -16.38 4.37 16.14
C LYS A 188 -15.52 3.88 17.30
#